data_0dd9e5d0c7a9013a6dd0096f34de2f3e
#
_entry.id   0dd9e5d0c7a9013a6dd0096f34de2f3e
#
_cell.length_a   1.000
_cell.length_b   1.000
_cell.length_c   1.000
_cell.angle_alpha   90.00
_cell.angle_beta   90.00
_cell.angle_gamma   90.00
#
_symmetry.space_group_name_H-M   'P 1'
#
loop_
_entity.id
_entity.type
_entity.pdbx_description
1 polymer ?
#
loop_
_entity_poly.entity_id
_entity_poly.type
_entity_poly.pdbx_seq_one_letter_code
_entity_poly.pdbx_strand_id
1 'polypeptide(L)'
;IIMDIKVDNIYAFKDFHINMSYPKKIVNSTIENEFLEERTNFRYKKVNIIMGTNATGKTTMGKLLMLFTNYLNDGGYKRFTNRIADVKKAAKLQIDFVTNENLLYRFEMNVGPKAQKSYTEEDVDIKIFYTPIETRDSYETCASRLDMYECEETTYEKVNTNGWKFSYPIDSSGDKVYSTIEENSKYI
;
A
#
# COMPACT_ATOMS: atom_id res chain seq x y z
N ILE A 1 7.85 3.06 2.72
CA ILE A 1 7.01 4.28 2.74
C ILE A 1 5.86 4.06 1.76
N ILE A 2 4.62 4.20 2.20
CA ILE A 2 3.45 4.19 1.32
C ILE A 2 3.26 5.60 0.74
N MET A 3 3.08 5.67 -0.59
CA MET A 3 2.98 6.93 -1.33
C MET A 3 1.56 7.22 -1.82
N ASP A 4 0.87 6.18 -2.33
CA ASP A 4 -0.48 6.32 -2.91
C ASP A 4 -1.27 5.03 -2.70
N ILE A 5 -2.58 5.14 -2.46
CA ILE A 5 -3.48 4.00 -2.32
C ILE A 5 -4.76 4.32 -3.10
N LYS A 6 -5.09 3.45 -4.04
CA LYS A 6 -6.40 3.43 -4.71
C LYS A 6 -7.06 2.09 -4.46
N VAL A 7 -8.27 2.09 -3.95
CA VAL A 7 -9.00 0.85 -3.62
C VAL A 7 -10.46 0.98 -3.94
N ASP A 8 -11.01 -0.05 -4.58
CA ASP A 8 -12.43 -0.18 -4.85
C ASP A 8 -12.91 -1.59 -4.55
N ASN A 9 -14.09 -1.71 -3.95
CA ASN A 9 -14.80 -2.95 -3.66
C ASN A 9 -14.03 -3.95 -2.76
N ILE A 10 -13.09 -3.46 -1.93
CA ILE A 10 -12.43 -4.25 -0.89
C ILE A 10 -12.82 -3.68 0.46
N TYR A 11 -13.27 -4.52 1.40
CA TYR A 11 -13.97 -4.09 2.61
C TYR A 11 -15.16 -3.18 2.24
N ALA A 12 -15.27 -2.02 2.88
CA ALA A 12 -16.30 -1.01 2.59
C ALA A 12 -15.78 0.14 1.68
N PHE A 13 -14.57 0.01 1.15
CA PHE A 13 -14.02 1.04 0.26
C PHE A 13 -14.74 1.04 -1.09
N LYS A 14 -15.08 2.24 -1.54
CA LYS A 14 -15.70 2.46 -2.84
C LYS A 14 -15.04 3.66 -3.48
N ASP A 15 -14.36 3.42 -4.58
CA ASP A 15 -13.61 4.43 -5.34
C ASP A 15 -12.77 5.36 -4.42
N PHE A 16 -12.04 4.73 -3.49
CA PHE A 16 -11.26 5.46 -2.49
C PHE A 16 -9.85 5.70 -3.00
N HIS A 17 -9.36 6.93 -2.82
CA HIS A 17 -8.01 7.32 -3.18
C HIS A 17 -7.41 8.21 -2.09
N ILE A 18 -6.17 7.93 -1.71
CA ILE A 18 -5.37 8.78 -0.84
C ILE A 18 -3.93 8.87 -1.36
N ASN A 19 -3.46 10.11 -1.55
CA ASN A 19 -2.08 10.40 -1.93
C ASN A 19 -1.32 10.97 -0.73
N MET A 20 -0.15 10.43 -0.45
CA MET A 20 0.71 10.80 0.67
C MET A 20 1.97 11.55 0.21
N SER A 21 2.04 11.98 -1.06
CA SER A 21 3.12 12.80 -1.57
C SER A 21 2.87 14.30 -1.39
N TYR A 22 3.91 15.08 -1.58
CA TYR A 22 3.85 16.54 -1.71
C TYR A 22 4.46 16.96 -3.04
N PRO A 23 3.71 17.61 -3.94
CA PRO A 23 4.26 18.09 -5.21
C PRO A 23 5.24 19.28 -5.04
N LYS A 24 5.16 20.02 -3.92
CA LYS A 24 6.00 21.18 -3.64
C LYS A 24 6.47 21.18 -2.19
N LYS A 25 7.63 21.81 -1.92
CA LYS A 25 8.11 22.02 -0.55
C LYS A 25 7.09 22.83 0.26
N ILE A 26 6.71 22.30 1.42
CA ILE A 26 5.92 23.08 2.39
C ILE A 26 6.86 24.04 3.09
N VAL A 27 6.55 25.33 2.96
CA VAL A 27 7.27 26.39 3.66
C VAL A 27 6.74 26.42 5.10
N ASN A 28 7.65 26.41 6.08
CA ASN A 28 7.34 26.39 7.52
C ASN A 28 6.69 25.09 8.02
N SER A 29 7.02 23.94 7.42
CA SER A 29 6.71 22.65 8.05
C SER A 29 7.45 22.51 9.37
N THR A 30 6.76 22.06 10.41
CA THR A 30 7.36 21.69 11.70
C THR A 30 7.93 20.26 11.67
N ILE A 31 7.65 19.50 10.62
CA ILE A 31 8.17 18.17 10.39
C ILE A 31 9.35 18.27 9.43
N GLU A 32 10.52 17.92 9.93
CA GLU A 32 11.75 18.00 9.15
C GLU A 32 11.93 16.77 8.23
N ASN A 33 12.65 16.99 7.12
CA ASN A 33 13.11 15.92 6.20
C ASN A 33 11.98 15.04 5.64
N GLU A 34 10.87 15.66 5.22
CA GLU A 34 9.78 14.95 4.51
C GLU A 34 10.14 14.68 3.03
N PHE A 35 11.29 14.06 2.82
CA PHE A 35 11.81 13.63 1.51
C PHE A 35 12.75 12.43 1.67
N LEU A 36 13.00 11.71 0.59
CA LEU A 36 13.99 10.64 0.60
C LEU A 36 15.39 11.22 0.72
N GLU A 37 16.26 10.54 1.47
CA GLU A 37 17.64 10.88 1.60
C GLU A 37 18.30 10.98 0.21
N GLU A 38 19.07 12.05 -0.01
CA GLU A 38 19.70 12.41 -1.30
C GLU A 38 18.74 12.71 -2.46
N ARG A 39 17.41 12.68 -2.25
CA ARG A 39 16.35 12.90 -3.26
C ARG A 39 15.34 13.92 -2.77
N THR A 40 15.76 15.15 -2.60
CA THR A 40 15.00 16.22 -1.95
C THR A 40 13.70 16.61 -2.68
N ASN A 41 13.54 16.22 -3.95
CA ASN A 41 12.32 16.43 -4.72
C ASN A 41 11.29 15.31 -4.50
N PHE A 42 11.74 14.10 -4.11
CA PHE A 42 10.85 12.99 -3.81
C PHE A 42 10.31 13.13 -2.39
N ARG A 43 9.16 13.79 -2.27
CA ARG A 43 8.57 14.23 -1.01
C ARG A 43 7.40 13.38 -0.58
N TYR A 44 7.29 13.12 0.72
CA TYR A 44 6.21 12.33 1.31
C TYR A 44 5.83 12.83 2.69
N LYS A 45 4.58 12.59 3.08
CA LYS A 45 4.08 12.89 4.43
C LYS A 45 4.59 11.83 5.41
N LYS A 46 5.47 12.21 6.34
CA LYS A 46 5.92 11.33 7.42
C LYS A 46 4.81 10.97 8.39
N VAL A 47 3.85 11.89 8.57
CA VAL A 47 2.73 11.73 9.49
C VAL A 47 1.44 11.94 8.71
N ASN A 48 0.57 10.94 8.75
CA ASN A 48 -0.78 11.02 8.22
C ASN A 48 -1.77 10.72 9.35
N ILE A 49 -2.67 11.67 9.63
CA ILE A 49 -3.69 11.53 10.66
C ILE A 49 -5.03 11.28 9.98
N ILE A 50 -5.60 10.10 10.21
CA ILE A 50 -6.92 9.75 9.68
C ILE A 50 -7.93 9.97 10.79
N MET A 51 -8.77 10.99 10.62
CA MET A 51 -9.85 11.33 11.55
C MET A 51 -11.22 11.02 10.94
N GLY A 52 -12.18 10.76 11.78
CA GLY A 52 -13.57 10.52 11.38
C GLY A 52 -14.38 9.92 12.52
N THR A 53 -15.70 9.93 12.38
CA THR A 53 -16.62 9.32 13.33
C THR A 53 -16.46 7.81 13.38
N ASN A 54 -17.15 7.13 14.29
CA ASN A 54 -17.16 5.66 14.32
C ASN A 54 -17.71 5.11 12.99
N ALA A 55 -17.20 3.93 12.61
CA ALA A 55 -17.57 3.24 11.37
C ALA A 55 -17.15 3.90 10.04
N THR A 56 -16.31 4.92 10.03
CA THR A 56 -15.83 5.60 8.80
C THR A 56 -14.65 4.90 8.11
N GLY A 57 -14.25 3.71 8.53
CA GLY A 57 -13.21 2.95 7.83
C GLY A 57 -11.77 3.14 8.33
N LYS A 58 -11.54 3.91 9.42
CA LYS A 58 -10.16 4.13 9.95
C LYS A 58 -9.40 2.84 10.25
N THR A 59 -10.01 1.94 11.01
CA THR A 59 -9.46 0.61 11.31
C THR A 59 -9.33 -0.25 10.05
N THR A 60 -10.25 -0.08 9.10
CA THR A 60 -10.25 -0.82 7.84
C THR A 60 -9.06 -0.45 6.96
N MET A 61 -8.62 0.81 6.97
CA MET A 61 -7.40 1.23 6.29
C MET A 61 -6.17 0.51 6.88
N GLY A 62 -6.04 0.46 8.19
CA GLY A 62 -4.97 -0.31 8.85
C GLY A 62 -4.99 -1.79 8.43
N LYS A 63 -6.19 -2.42 8.45
CA LYS A 63 -6.35 -3.81 7.98
C LYS A 63 -5.98 -4.00 6.51
N LEU A 64 -6.30 -3.05 5.64
CA LEU A 64 -5.93 -3.11 4.22
C LEU A 64 -4.41 -3.08 4.05
N LEU A 65 -3.71 -2.19 4.75
CA LEU A 65 -2.26 -2.13 4.72
C LEU A 65 -1.62 -3.41 5.28
N MET A 66 -2.18 -3.99 6.33
CA MET A 66 -1.72 -5.29 6.86
C MET A 66 -1.92 -6.42 5.84
N LEU A 67 -3.04 -6.47 5.12
CA LEU A 67 -3.25 -7.46 4.05
C LEU A 67 -2.18 -7.33 2.96
N PHE A 68 -1.90 -6.11 2.53
CA PHE A 68 -0.89 -5.81 1.53
C PHE A 68 0.51 -6.26 1.99
N THR A 69 0.91 -5.90 3.20
CA THR A 69 2.24 -6.27 3.72
C THR A 69 2.40 -7.77 3.93
N ASN A 70 1.32 -8.46 4.34
CA ASN A 70 1.34 -9.91 4.42
C ASN A 70 1.44 -10.57 3.04
N TYR A 71 0.81 -9.99 2.02
CA TYR A 71 0.99 -10.47 0.66
C TYR A 71 2.46 -10.37 0.22
N LEU A 72 3.14 -9.27 0.53
CA LEU A 72 4.58 -9.13 0.24
C LEU A 72 5.45 -10.18 0.96
N ASN A 73 4.94 -10.79 2.03
CA ASN A 73 5.63 -11.82 2.78
C ASN A 73 5.42 -13.23 2.22
N ASP A 74 4.19 -13.57 1.79
CA ASP A 74 3.83 -14.96 1.49
C ASP A 74 3.00 -15.17 0.20
N GLY A 75 2.70 -14.11 -0.55
CA GLY A 75 1.93 -14.19 -1.80
C GLY A 75 0.46 -14.59 -1.64
N GLY A 76 -0.08 -14.56 -0.43
CA GLY A 76 -1.40 -15.09 -0.10
C GLY A 76 -2.58 -14.25 -0.60
N TYR A 77 -2.97 -14.34 -1.87
CA TYR A 77 -4.07 -13.58 -2.50
C TYR A 77 -5.45 -13.80 -1.86
N LYS A 78 -5.69 -14.97 -1.26
CA LYS A 78 -6.99 -15.32 -0.64
C LYS A 78 -7.42 -14.35 0.46
N ARG A 79 -6.47 -13.70 1.12
CA ARG A 79 -6.77 -12.69 2.12
C ARG A 79 -7.51 -11.49 1.54
N PHE A 80 -7.16 -11.06 0.32
CA PHE A 80 -7.85 -9.98 -0.39
C PHE A 80 -9.23 -10.42 -0.88
N THR A 81 -9.32 -11.56 -1.55
CA THR A 81 -10.58 -12.04 -2.13
C THR A 81 -11.65 -12.31 -1.07
N ASN A 82 -11.25 -12.71 0.14
CA ASN A 82 -12.14 -12.86 1.29
C ASN A 82 -12.73 -11.51 1.78
N ARG A 83 -12.18 -10.39 1.34
CA ARG A 83 -12.60 -9.04 1.74
C ARG A 83 -13.33 -8.27 0.63
N ILE A 84 -13.57 -8.88 -0.51
CA ILE A 84 -14.40 -8.29 -1.57
C ILE A 84 -15.82 -8.11 -1.04
N ALA A 85 -16.32 -6.87 -1.15
CA ALA A 85 -17.63 -6.51 -0.60
C ALA A 85 -18.77 -7.01 -1.48
N ASP A 86 -18.71 -6.73 -2.78
CA ASP A 86 -19.71 -7.13 -3.77
C ASP A 86 -19.05 -8.00 -4.85
N VAL A 87 -19.30 -9.29 -4.81
CA VAL A 87 -18.73 -10.27 -5.75
C VAL A 87 -19.18 -10.07 -7.20
N LYS A 88 -20.30 -9.36 -7.43
CA LYS A 88 -20.83 -9.06 -8.75
C LYS A 88 -20.15 -7.88 -9.43
N LYS A 89 -19.23 -7.23 -8.72
CA LYS A 89 -18.41 -6.11 -9.23
C LYS A 89 -16.96 -6.47 -9.22
N ALA A 90 -16.20 -5.85 -10.11
CA ALA A 90 -14.76 -5.93 -10.06
C ALA A 90 -14.23 -5.34 -8.74
N ALA A 91 -13.13 -5.88 -8.23
CA ALA A 91 -12.41 -5.31 -7.11
C ALA A 91 -11.01 -4.89 -7.57
N LYS A 92 -10.52 -3.76 -7.08
CA LYS A 92 -9.22 -3.20 -7.45
C LYS A 92 -8.48 -2.69 -6.23
N LEU A 93 -7.17 -2.91 -6.25
CA LEU A 93 -6.25 -2.31 -5.28
C LEU A 93 -4.97 -1.91 -6.00
N GLN A 94 -4.58 -0.66 -5.85
CA GLN A 94 -3.27 -0.17 -6.26
C GLN A 94 -2.60 0.48 -5.07
N ILE A 95 -1.34 0.13 -4.83
CA ILE A 95 -0.53 0.74 -3.77
C ILE A 95 0.85 1.08 -4.35
N ASP A 96 1.20 2.35 -4.33
CA ASP A 96 2.55 2.80 -4.64
C ASP A 96 3.35 2.92 -3.34
N PHE A 97 4.55 2.37 -3.31
CA PHE A 97 5.38 2.35 -2.11
C PHE A 97 6.87 2.35 -2.43
N VAL A 98 7.66 2.84 -1.49
CA VAL A 98 9.13 2.90 -1.58
C VAL A 98 9.73 1.99 -0.51
N THR A 99 10.76 1.25 -0.91
CA THR A 99 11.61 0.46 -0.01
C THR A 99 12.92 1.21 0.29
N ASN A 100 13.86 0.55 0.96
CA ASN A 100 15.17 1.12 1.30
C ASN A 100 16.13 1.24 0.10
N GLU A 101 15.74 0.73 -1.08
CA GLU A 101 16.61 0.65 -2.26
C GLU A 101 16.41 1.83 -3.23
N ASN A 102 15.67 2.87 -2.83
CA ASN A 102 15.31 4.00 -3.70
C ASN A 102 14.59 3.57 -4.98
N LEU A 103 13.75 2.55 -4.86
CA LEU A 103 12.84 2.08 -5.90
C LEU A 103 11.40 2.45 -5.53
N LEU A 104 10.67 3.02 -6.48
CA LEU A 104 9.22 3.16 -6.38
C LEU A 104 8.58 1.92 -6.96
N TYR A 105 7.86 1.19 -6.13
CA TYR A 105 7.06 0.04 -6.52
C TYR A 105 5.60 0.42 -6.66
N ARG A 106 4.92 -0.26 -7.57
CA ARG A 106 3.47 -0.28 -7.70
C ARG A 106 2.97 -1.71 -7.59
N PHE A 107 2.17 -1.97 -6.59
CA PHE A 107 1.36 -3.18 -6.48
C PHE A 107 0.01 -2.91 -7.13
N GLU A 108 -0.41 -3.77 -8.03
CA GLU A 108 -1.72 -3.75 -8.66
C GLU A 108 -2.42 -5.09 -8.48
N MET A 109 -3.65 -5.07 -8.04
CA MET A 109 -4.53 -6.23 -7.97
C MET A 109 -5.85 -5.91 -8.65
N ASN A 110 -6.23 -6.76 -9.59
CA ASN A 110 -7.52 -6.71 -10.25
C ASN A 110 -8.23 -8.06 -10.10
N VAL A 111 -9.48 -8.02 -9.68
CA VAL A 111 -10.32 -9.22 -9.54
C VAL A 111 -11.61 -8.98 -10.32
N GLY A 112 -11.92 -9.88 -11.24
CA GLY A 112 -13.15 -9.81 -12.03
C GLY A 112 -14.42 -10.12 -11.20
N PRO A 113 -15.60 -9.71 -11.67
CA PRO A 113 -16.88 -10.05 -11.02
C PRO A 113 -17.16 -11.55 -11.14
N LYS A 114 -17.80 -12.12 -10.10
CA LYS A 114 -18.21 -13.53 -10.05
C LYS A 114 -19.65 -13.69 -9.55
N ALA A 115 -20.24 -14.85 -9.86
CA ALA A 115 -21.56 -15.19 -9.34
C ALA A 115 -21.52 -15.59 -7.85
N GLN A 116 -20.40 -16.14 -7.38
CA GLN A 116 -20.21 -16.64 -6.02
C GLN A 116 -18.84 -16.21 -5.47
N LYS A 117 -18.73 -16.14 -4.15
CA LYS A 117 -17.48 -15.80 -3.45
C LYS A 117 -16.52 -16.99 -3.40
N SER A 118 -16.15 -17.50 -4.56
CA SER A 118 -15.18 -18.58 -4.72
C SER A 118 -14.17 -18.16 -5.79
N TYR A 119 -13.01 -17.71 -5.34
CA TYR A 119 -11.94 -17.24 -6.22
C TYR A 119 -10.80 -18.25 -6.26
N THR A 120 -10.29 -18.47 -7.46
CA THR A 120 -9.05 -19.21 -7.72
C THR A 120 -7.92 -18.21 -8.03
N GLU A 121 -6.71 -18.69 -8.18
CA GLU A 121 -5.57 -17.87 -8.55
C GLU A 121 -5.76 -17.20 -9.93
N GLU A 122 -6.36 -17.93 -10.87
CA GLU A 122 -6.65 -17.44 -12.22
C GLU A 122 -7.64 -16.26 -12.27
N ASP A 123 -8.43 -16.08 -11.20
CA ASP A 123 -9.39 -14.97 -11.10
C ASP A 123 -8.78 -13.68 -10.60
N VAL A 124 -7.52 -13.72 -10.16
CA VAL A 124 -6.86 -12.64 -9.46
C VAL A 124 -5.60 -12.27 -10.24
N ASP A 125 -5.64 -11.14 -10.92
CA ASP A 125 -4.47 -10.58 -11.61
C ASP A 125 -3.73 -9.67 -10.63
N ILE A 126 -2.55 -10.10 -10.17
CA ILE A 126 -1.67 -9.33 -9.31
C ILE A 126 -0.34 -9.11 -10.01
N LYS A 127 0.07 -7.85 -10.09
CA LYS A 127 1.33 -7.42 -10.67
C LYS A 127 2.06 -6.48 -9.75
N ILE A 128 3.37 -6.54 -9.76
CA ILE A 128 4.24 -5.59 -9.07
C ILE A 128 5.22 -5.02 -10.09
N PHE A 129 5.16 -3.71 -10.26
CA PHE A 129 6.08 -2.96 -11.10
C PHE A 129 7.01 -2.13 -10.25
N TYR A 130 8.18 -1.77 -10.78
CA TYR A 130 9.06 -0.82 -10.12
C TYR A 130 9.81 0.04 -11.13
N THR A 131 10.21 1.22 -10.66
CA THR A 131 11.08 2.16 -11.37
C THR A 131 12.10 2.75 -10.40
N PRO A 132 13.35 2.98 -10.81
CA PRO A 132 14.32 3.67 -9.98
C PRO A 132 13.89 5.11 -9.74
N ILE A 133 14.20 5.62 -8.54
CA ILE A 133 14.00 7.03 -8.17
C ILE A 133 15.32 7.75 -8.40
N GLU A 134 15.40 8.54 -9.46
CA GLU A 134 16.58 9.33 -9.78
C GLU A 134 16.72 10.54 -8.83
N THR A 135 17.93 11.12 -8.77
CA THR A 135 18.23 12.21 -7.82
C THR A 135 17.31 13.43 -7.94
N ARG A 136 16.79 13.70 -9.14
CA ARG A 136 15.93 14.86 -9.41
C ARG A 136 14.44 14.54 -9.49
N ASP A 137 14.08 13.26 -9.33
CA ASP A 137 12.69 12.83 -9.46
C ASP A 137 11.82 13.32 -8.32
N SER A 138 10.57 13.63 -8.66
CA SER A 138 9.46 13.68 -7.71
C SER A 138 8.67 12.36 -7.74
N TYR A 139 7.78 12.16 -6.78
CA TYR A 139 6.87 11.02 -6.82
C TYR A 139 6.05 11.00 -8.12
N GLU A 140 5.55 12.16 -8.56
CA GLU A 140 4.73 12.29 -9.76
C GLU A 140 5.50 11.87 -11.02
N THR A 141 6.79 12.20 -11.10
CA THR A 141 7.65 11.78 -12.22
C THR A 141 7.78 10.26 -12.25
N CYS A 142 8.05 9.63 -11.11
CA CYS A 142 8.15 8.18 -11.03
C CYS A 142 6.79 7.48 -11.27
N ALA A 143 5.71 8.03 -10.72
CA ALA A 143 4.36 7.50 -10.93
C ALA A 143 3.96 7.56 -12.42
N SER A 144 4.35 8.63 -13.13
CA SER A 144 4.12 8.75 -14.57
C SER A 144 4.83 7.66 -15.37
N ARG A 145 6.08 7.30 -15.00
CA ARG A 145 6.77 6.15 -15.64
C ARG A 145 6.03 4.83 -15.40
N LEU A 146 5.51 4.61 -14.20
CA LEU A 146 4.68 3.44 -13.90
C LEU A 146 3.37 3.45 -14.70
N ASP A 147 2.72 4.61 -14.85
CA ASP A 147 1.49 4.75 -15.62
C ASP A 147 1.71 4.49 -17.12
N MET A 148 2.88 4.82 -17.64
CA MET A 148 3.26 4.59 -19.05
C MET A 148 3.87 3.20 -19.29
N TYR A 149 3.97 2.37 -18.24
CA TYR A 149 4.67 1.07 -18.27
C TYR A 149 6.15 1.18 -18.71
N GLU A 150 6.78 2.32 -18.48
CA GLU A 150 8.23 2.53 -18.59
C GLU A 150 8.92 2.06 -17.30
N CYS A 151 8.73 0.78 -16.96
CA CYS A 151 9.10 0.19 -15.69
C CYS A 151 9.39 -1.31 -15.84
N GLU A 152 9.93 -1.92 -14.81
CA GLU A 152 10.18 -3.35 -14.76
C GLU A 152 9.12 -4.05 -13.90
N GLU A 153 8.77 -5.28 -14.29
CA GLU A 153 7.90 -6.16 -13.50
C GLU A 153 8.74 -7.04 -12.58
N THR A 154 8.21 -7.29 -11.39
CA THR A 154 8.86 -8.13 -10.38
C THR A 154 7.84 -8.98 -9.63
N THR A 155 8.32 -9.82 -8.71
CA THR A 155 7.47 -10.64 -7.84
C THR A 155 7.61 -10.21 -6.38
N TYR A 156 6.65 -10.59 -5.54
CA TYR A 156 6.65 -10.21 -4.13
C TYR A 156 7.91 -10.68 -3.38
N GLU A 157 8.49 -11.84 -3.75
CA GLU A 157 9.68 -12.39 -3.11
C GLU A 157 10.93 -11.54 -3.34
N LYS A 158 10.95 -10.74 -4.40
CA LYS A 158 12.08 -9.87 -4.73
C LYS A 158 11.96 -8.49 -4.09
N VAL A 159 10.81 -8.15 -3.50
CA VAL A 159 10.61 -6.87 -2.83
C VAL A 159 11.33 -6.90 -1.48
N ASN A 160 12.30 -6.01 -1.29
CA ASN A 160 13.02 -5.92 -0.03
C ASN A 160 12.16 -5.24 1.05
N THR A 161 11.65 -6.03 1.97
CA THR A 161 10.84 -5.57 3.10
C THR A 161 11.60 -5.58 4.44
N ASN A 162 12.91 -5.75 4.40
CA ASN A 162 13.74 -5.76 5.59
C ASN A 162 13.59 -4.46 6.40
N GLY A 163 13.37 -4.60 7.69
CA GLY A 163 13.19 -3.46 8.58
C GLY A 163 11.77 -2.86 8.60
N TRP A 164 10.84 -3.35 7.78
CA TRP A 164 9.44 -2.95 7.90
C TRP A 164 8.83 -3.48 9.19
N LYS A 165 8.22 -2.57 9.96
CA LYS A 165 7.58 -2.88 11.25
C LYS A 165 6.19 -2.26 11.31
N PHE A 166 5.29 -2.97 11.96
CA PHE A 166 3.96 -2.47 12.32
C PHE A 166 3.83 -2.38 13.82
N SER A 167 3.06 -1.40 14.29
CA SER A 167 2.60 -1.37 15.67
C SER A 167 1.08 -1.33 15.71
N TYR A 168 0.49 -2.16 16.51
CA TYR A 168 -0.96 -2.20 16.71
C TYR A 168 -1.26 -2.65 18.15
N PRO A 169 -2.40 -2.23 18.71
CA PRO A 169 -2.82 -2.71 20.01
C PRO A 169 -3.16 -4.20 19.92
N ILE A 170 -2.63 -4.99 20.83
CA ILE A 170 -2.92 -6.45 20.91
C ILE A 170 -4.14 -6.72 21.79
N ASP A 171 -4.32 -5.94 22.82
CA ASP A 171 -5.37 -6.15 23.81
C ASP A 171 -6.11 -4.87 24.20
N SER A 172 -7.07 -5.03 25.11
CA SER A 172 -7.86 -3.92 25.65
C SER A 172 -7.06 -2.96 26.55
N SER A 173 -5.82 -3.32 26.93
CA SER A 173 -4.95 -2.44 27.74
C SER A 173 -4.34 -1.31 26.90
N GLY A 174 -4.36 -1.47 25.59
CA GLY A 174 -3.78 -0.50 24.66
C GLY A 174 -2.28 -0.64 24.48
N ASP A 175 -1.69 -1.73 25.00
CA ASP A 175 -0.28 -2.03 24.75
C ASP A 175 -0.03 -2.26 23.27
N LYS A 176 1.06 -1.67 22.78
CA LYS A 176 1.46 -1.78 21.38
C LYS A 176 2.51 -2.86 21.23
N VAL A 177 2.28 -3.73 20.27
CA VAL A 177 3.29 -4.67 19.84
C VAL A 177 3.86 -4.22 18.52
N TYR A 178 5.17 -4.27 18.41
CA TYR A 178 5.89 -4.08 17.16
C TYR A 178 6.19 -5.45 16.60
N SER A 179 5.75 -5.68 15.37
CA SER A 179 6.04 -6.92 14.66
C SER A 179 6.66 -6.64 13.31
N THR A 180 7.48 -7.56 12.84
CA THR A 180 7.98 -7.62 11.48
C THR A 180 6.87 -8.11 10.54
N ILE A 181 7.09 -8.04 9.24
CA ILE A 181 6.16 -8.62 8.26
C ILE A 181 5.94 -10.11 8.52
N GLU A 182 7.01 -10.86 8.83
CA GLU A 182 6.92 -12.29 9.14
C GLU A 182 6.02 -12.59 10.34
N GLU A 183 6.11 -11.77 11.39
CA GLU A 183 5.30 -11.93 12.58
C GLU A 183 3.83 -11.53 12.36
N ASN A 184 3.56 -10.55 11.49
CA ASN A 184 2.20 -10.09 11.21
C ASN A 184 1.30 -11.18 10.62
N SER A 185 1.86 -12.13 9.90
CA SER A 185 1.09 -13.25 9.34
C SER A 185 0.38 -14.10 10.40
N LYS A 186 0.83 -14.04 11.64
CA LYS A 186 0.27 -14.77 12.78
C LYS A 186 -0.99 -14.12 13.37
N TYR A 187 -1.25 -12.83 13.09
CA TYR A 187 -2.29 -12.03 13.74
C TYR A 187 -3.46 -11.67 12.81
N ILE A 188 -3.47 -12.17 11.59
CA ILE A 188 -4.52 -12.01 10.60
C ILE A 188 -5.19 -13.35 10.31
#